data_9b4d9469b99eea19270d1a709ebcf241
#
_entry.id   9b4d9469b99eea19270d1a709ebcf241
#
_cell.length_a   1.000
_cell.length_b   1.000
_cell.length_c   1.000
_cell.angle_alpha   90.00
_cell.angle_beta   90.00
_cell.angle_gamma   90.00
#
_symmetry.space_group_name_H-M   'P 1'
#
loop_
_entity.id
_entity.type
_entity.pdbx_description
1 polymer ?
#
loop_
_entity_poly.entity_id
_entity_poly.type
_entity_poly.pdbx_seq_one_letter_code
_entity_poly.pdbx_strand_id
1 'polypeptide(L)'
;MSETNDKNIINELESSTYEAGFVTNIEMETFPKGLNEDIIRRLSALRNEPPQMLDFRLRAYEKWKTMTMPHWAHLSFQEPDYQDLIYYAAPKKKPKLNSLDEVDPELLKTYEKLGIPLSEQKELAGVAVDAVFDSESVHTTMKKQLAEKGIIFCPISEAIRDYPDMIAQYLGSVVPVGDNFYAALNSAVFTDGSFVYIPKGVRCPVELSTYFRINAAKTGQFERTLIIADSDSYVSYLEGCTAPMRDESQLHAAVVELIALDNAEIKYS
;
A
#
# COMPACT_ATOMS: atom_id res chain seq x y z
N MET A 1 -41.04 0.37 -15.70
CA MET A 1 -40.72 -0.11 -14.31
C MET A 1 -39.21 -0.10 -14.02
N SER A 2 -38.28 0.13 -14.95
CA SER A 2 -36.82 0.16 -14.69
C SER A 2 -36.32 1.53 -14.21
N GLU A 3 -36.75 2.63 -14.82
CA GLU A 3 -36.21 3.96 -14.50
C GLU A 3 -36.49 4.50 -13.11
N THR A 4 -37.59 4.04 -12.46
CA THR A 4 -37.93 4.44 -11.08
C THR A 4 -37.06 3.69 -10.06
N ASN A 5 -36.66 2.45 -10.38
CA ASN A 5 -35.79 1.65 -9.53
C ASN A 5 -34.36 2.18 -9.56
N ASP A 6 -33.87 2.57 -10.73
CA ASP A 6 -32.52 3.12 -10.91
C ASP A 6 -32.36 4.48 -10.20
N LYS A 7 -33.38 5.34 -10.24
CA LYS A 7 -33.40 6.61 -9.50
C LYS A 7 -33.42 6.42 -7.99
N ASN A 8 -34.12 5.41 -7.50
CA ASN A 8 -34.13 5.10 -6.06
C ASN A 8 -32.78 4.55 -5.59
N ILE A 9 -32.13 3.71 -6.40
CA ILE A 9 -30.77 3.19 -6.10
C ILE A 9 -29.76 4.35 -6.09
N ILE A 10 -29.85 5.27 -7.06
CA ILE A 10 -28.96 6.46 -7.11
C ILE A 10 -29.20 7.35 -5.87
N ASN A 11 -30.45 7.63 -5.51
CA ASN A 11 -30.77 8.43 -4.33
C ASN A 11 -30.34 7.75 -3.01
N GLU A 12 -30.43 6.43 -2.92
CA GLU A 12 -29.92 5.67 -1.77
C GLU A 12 -28.38 5.73 -1.70
N LEU A 13 -27.68 5.63 -2.83
CA LEU A 13 -26.25 5.78 -2.91
C LEU A 13 -25.78 7.21 -2.57
N GLU A 14 -26.50 8.25 -3.06
CA GLU A 14 -26.21 9.65 -2.74
C GLU A 14 -26.53 10.01 -1.30
N SER A 15 -27.48 9.33 -0.66
CA SER A 15 -27.84 9.52 0.75
C SER A 15 -27.08 8.62 1.71
N SER A 16 -26.35 7.61 1.21
CA SER A 16 -25.55 6.72 2.03
C SER A 16 -24.39 7.47 2.66
N THR A 17 -24.33 7.47 3.99
CA THR A 17 -23.19 7.99 4.73
C THR A 17 -22.00 7.07 4.44
N TYR A 18 -20.88 7.63 3.96
CA TYR A 18 -19.64 6.85 3.77
C TYR A 18 -19.13 6.34 5.12
N GLU A 19 -19.45 5.09 5.44
CA GLU A 19 -19.18 4.49 6.76
C GLU A 19 -17.68 4.45 7.11
N ALA A 20 -16.81 4.35 6.12
CA ALA A 20 -15.36 4.40 6.31
C ALA A 20 -14.80 5.83 6.48
N GLY A 21 -15.63 6.87 6.42
CA GLY A 21 -15.23 8.29 6.49
C GLY A 21 -14.81 8.79 7.87
N PHE A 22 -14.74 7.94 8.91
CA PHE A 22 -14.32 8.33 10.26
C PHE A 22 -12.80 8.52 10.38
N VAL A 23 -12.37 9.26 11.41
CA VAL A 23 -10.96 9.45 11.78
C VAL A 23 -10.62 8.58 12.99
N THR A 24 -9.50 7.87 12.93
CA THR A 24 -8.94 7.15 14.08
C THR A 24 -8.07 8.09 14.90
N ASN A 25 -8.39 8.26 16.19
CA ASN A 25 -7.65 9.15 17.07
C ASN A 25 -6.52 8.42 17.79
N ILE A 26 -5.35 8.38 17.15
CA ILE A 26 -4.12 7.79 17.69
C ILE A 26 -2.95 8.76 17.58
N GLU A 27 -1.96 8.58 18.44
CA GLU A 27 -0.75 9.41 18.40
C GLU A 27 0.12 9.02 17.21
N MET A 28 0.43 10.00 16.35
CA MET A 28 1.18 9.80 15.11
C MET A 28 2.59 10.38 15.21
N GLU A 29 3.55 9.70 14.59
CA GLU A 29 4.84 10.26 14.23
C GLU A 29 4.81 10.69 12.77
N THR A 30 5.24 11.90 12.48
CA THR A 30 5.24 12.45 11.12
C THR A 30 6.58 13.08 10.78
N PHE A 31 6.94 13.06 9.50
CA PHE A 31 8.05 13.86 9.00
C PHE A 31 7.62 15.31 8.80
N PRO A 32 8.58 16.26 8.71
CA PRO A 32 8.28 17.62 8.26
C PRO A 32 7.64 17.62 6.87
N LYS A 33 6.87 18.67 6.58
CA LYS A 33 6.31 18.91 5.25
C LYS A 33 7.40 19.16 4.20
N GLY A 34 7.06 18.88 2.97
CA GLY A 34 7.86 19.13 1.80
C GLY A 34 8.69 17.93 1.36
N LEU A 35 9.04 17.93 0.07
CA LEU A 35 9.83 16.88 -0.57
C LEU A 35 11.19 17.42 -0.98
N ASN A 36 12.23 16.78 -0.46
CA ASN A 36 13.62 17.03 -0.79
C ASN A 36 14.46 15.77 -0.54
N GLU A 37 15.74 15.81 -0.89
CA GLU A 37 16.64 14.67 -0.68
C GLU A 37 16.77 14.25 0.77
N ASP A 38 16.75 15.18 1.74
CA ASP A 38 16.90 14.86 3.15
C ASP A 38 15.71 14.02 3.66
N ILE A 39 14.49 14.34 3.20
CA ILE A 39 13.29 13.54 3.50
C ILE A 39 13.44 12.11 2.93
N ILE A 40 13.93 11.97 1.70
CA ILE A 40 14.14 10.67 1.06
C ILE A 40 15.20 9.85 1.80
N ARG A 41 16.33 10.47 2.13
CA ARG A 41 17.41 9.84 2.90
C ARG A 41 16.94 9.42 4.30
N ARG A 42 16.16 10.28 4.95
CA ARG A 42 15.57 9.98 6.26
C ARG A 42 14.57 8.82 6.18
N LEU A 43 13.75 8.77 5.13
CA LEU A 43 12.83 7.66 4.89
C LEU A 43 13.57 6.33 4.72
N SER A 44 14.58 6.32 3.85
CA SER A 44 15.42 5.13 3.61
C SER A 44 16.16 4.68 4.88
N ALA A 45 16.71 5.62 5.65
CA ALA A 45 17.38 5.32 6.93
C ALA A 45 16.41 4.75 7.97
N LEU A 46 15.20 5.31 8.09
CA LEU A 46 14.16 4.81 9.00
C LEU A 46 13.78 3.37 8.70
N ARG A 47 13.77 3.00 7.41
CA ARG A 47 13.42 1.66 6.93
C ARG A 47 14.61 0.68 6.96
N ASN A 48 15.82 1.15 7.29
CA ASN A 48 17.06 0.38 7.21
C ASN A 48 17.26 -0.25 5.83
N GLU A 49 17.01 0.53 4.78
CA GLU A 49 17.12 0.07 3.40
C GLU A 49 18.58 -0.12 2.98
N PRO A 50 18.88 -1.10 2.10
CA PRO A 50 20.21 -1.23 1.52
C PRO A 50 20.55 -0.04 0.61
N PRO A 51 21.83 0.30 0.41
CA PRO A 51 22.26 1.47 -0.38
C PRO A 51 21.64 1.53 -1.79
N GLN A 52 21.46 0.39 -2.44
CA GLN A 52 20.88 0.29 -3.79
C GLN A 52 19.43 0.82 -3.81
N MET A 53 18.69 0.65 -2.71
CA MET A 53 17.32 1.15 -2.61
C MET A 53 17.31 2.67 -2.44
N LEU A 54 18.22 3.24 -1.67
CA LEU A 54 18.39 4.69 -1.58
C LEU A 54 18.75 5.28 -2.96
N ASP A 55 19.65 4.66 -3.71
CA ASP A 55 20.01 5.08 -5.06
C ASP A 55 18.80 5.03 -6.02
N PHE A 56 17.96 4.00 -5.90
CA PHE A 56 16.71 3.90 -6.66
C PHE A 56 15.79 5.10 -6.37
N ARG A 57 15.57 5.42 -5.09
CA ARG A 57 14.74 6.55 -4.66
C ARG A 57 15.27 7.89 -5.14
N LEU A 58 16.56 8.13 -5.00
CA LEU A 58 17.18 9.39 -5.42
C LEU A 58 17.13 9.57 -6.94
N ARG A 59 17.36 8.52 -7.73
CA ARG A 59 17.19 8.56 -9.20
C ARG A 59 15.74 8.88 -9.57
N ALA A 60 14.77 8.31 -8.87
CA ALA A 60 13.36 8.59 -9.08
C ALA A 60 13.02 10.05 -8.78
N TYR A 61 13.55 10.59 -7.69
CA TYR A 61 13.37 12.00 -7.31
C TYR A 61 13.98 12.96 -8.33
N GLU A 62 15.22 12.71 -8.78
CA GLU A 62 15.85 13.51 -9.84
C GLU A 62 15.01 13.48 -11.13
N LYS A 63 14.49 12.30 -11.49
CA LYS A 63 13.63 12.16 -12.64
C LYS A 63 12.32 12.95 -12.47
N TRP A 64 11.68 12.82 -11.30
CA TRP A 64 10.44 13.53 -10.97
C TRP A 64 10.57 15.04 -11.09
N LYS A 65 11.67 15.63 -10.63
CA LYS A 65 11.95 17.08 -10.76
C LYS A 65 11.97 17.58 -12.21
N THR A 66 12.20 16.71 -13.18
CA THR A 66 12.23 17.05 -14.61
C THR A 66 10.89 16.81 -15.32
N MET A 67 9.91 16.27 -14.62
CA MET A 67 8.60 15.93 -15.17
C MET A 67 7.55 16.98 -14.83
N THR A 68 6.50 17.01 -15.61
CA THR A 68 5.28 17.78 -15.33
C THR A 68 4.11 16.86 -15.07
N MET A 69 3.20 17.31 -14.22
CA MET A 69 1.95 16.60 -13.98
C MET A 69 1.18 16.42 -15.31
N PRO A 70 0.57 15.25 -15.56
CA PRO A 70 -0.19 15.01 -16.78
C PRO A 70 -1.45 15.88 -16.85
N HIS A 71 -1.70 16.48 -18.03
CA HIS A 71 -2.85 17.36 -18.28
C HIS A 71 -3.85 16.79 -19.30
N TRP A 72 -3.71 15.51 -19.69
CA TRP A 72 -4.55 14.87 -20.68
C TRP A 72 -5.95 14.48 -20.17
N ALA A 73 -6.14 14.39 -18.85
CA ALA A 73 -7.44 14.09 -18.26
C ALA A 73 -8.35 15.32 -18.31
N HIS A 74 -9.63 15.13 -18.65
CA HIS A 74 -10.65 16.18 -18.63
C HIS A 74 -11.11 16.46 -17.18
N LEU A 75 -10.16 16.84 -16.34
CA LEU A 75 -10.40 17.17 -14.93
C LEU A 75 -9.97 18.62 -14.68
N SER A 76 -10.77 19.31 -13.87
CA SER A 76 -10.43 20.63 -13.37
C SER A 76 -10.30 20.53 -11.86
N PHE A 77 -9.06 20.54 -11.37
CA PHE A 77 -8.74 20.53 -9.95
C PHE A 77 -7.51 21.40 -9.70
N GLN A 78 -7.39 21.87 -8.48
CA GLN A 78 -6.18 22.59 -8.07
C GLN A 78 -5.04 21.60 -7.92
N GLU A 79 -3.91 21.85 -8.57
CA GLU A 79 -2.71 21.04 -8.42
C GLU A 79 -2.28 21.04 -6.94
N PRO A 80 -1.96 19.84 -6.37
CA PRO A 80 -1.46 19.76 -5.01
C PRO A 80 -0.16 20.53 -4.85
N ASP A 81 0.00 21.23 -3.73
CA ASP A 81 1.30 21.76 -3.33
C ASP A 81 2.13 20.64 -2.70
N TYR A 82 3.06 20.10 -3.47
CA TYR A 82 3.95 19.01 -3.05
C TYR A 82 4.89 19.43 -1.91
N GLN A 83 5.02 20.72 -1.62
CA GLN A 83 5.79 21.22 -0.48
C GLN A 83 4.93 21.41 0.78
N ASP A 84 3.61 21.40 0.67
CA ASP A 84 2.67 21.40 1.83
C ASP A 84 2.21 19.99 2.26
N LEU A 85 2.75 18.93 1.65
CA LEU A 85 2.44 17.54 1.99
C LEU A 85 3.46 16.93 2.95
N ILE A 86 2.98 16.01 3.79
CA ILE A 86 3.79 15.14 4.65
C ILE A 86 3.98 13.79 3.92
N TYR A 87 5.22 13.33 3.78
CA TYR A 87 5.58 12.13 3.03
C TYR A 87 5.78 10.87 3.88
N TYR A 88 5.62 11.00 5.18
CA TYR A 88 5.60 9.88 6.12
C TYR A 88 4.78 10.21 7.34
N ALA A 89 3.83 9.35 7.66
CA ALA A 89 3.04 9.36 8.88
C ALA A 89 2.82 7.92 9.34
N ALA A 90 3.03 7.64 10.60
CA ALA A 90 2.81 6.33 11.17
C ALA A 90 2.33 6.43 12.62
N PRO A 91 1.60 5.43 13.13
CA PRO A 91 1.34 5.32 14.56
C PRO A 91 2.65 5.30 15.34
N LYS A 92 2.72 6.06 16.45
CA LYS A 92 3.90 6.04 17.31
C LYS A 92 4.20 4.62 17.76
N LYS A 93 5.38 4.10 17.41
CA LYS A 93 5.78 2.73 17.72
C LYS A 93 5.83 2.54 19.23
N LYS A 94 5.03 1.60 19.73
CA LYS A 94 5.31 0.90 20.99
C LYS A 94 6.40 -0.16 20.71
N PRO A 95 7.18 -0.62 21.71
CA PRO A 95 8.24 -1.62 21.47
C PRO A 95 7.72 -2.83 20.70
N LYS A 96 8.58 -3.45 19.87
CA LYS A 96 8.26 -4.52 18.89
C LYS A 96 7.13 -5.43 19.36
N LEU A 97 6.06 -5.39 18.58
CA LEU A 97 4.85 -6.17 18.79
C LEU A 97 5.06 -7.58 18.22
N ASN A 98 4.90 -8.60 19.06
CA ASN A 98 5.06 -10.00 18.66
C ASN A 98 3.70 -10.73 18.52
N SER A 99 2.60 -10.05 18.89
CA SER A 99 1.24 -10.59 18.79
C SER A 99 0.22 -9.47 18.53
N LEU A 100 -0.98 -9.86 18.11
CA LEU A 100 -2.13 -8.94 17.96
C LEU A 100 -2.53 -8.24 19.26
N ASP A 101 -2.29 -8.89 20.40
CA ASP A 101 -2.59 -8.32 21.72
C ASP A 101 -1.74 -7.09 22.07
N GLU A 102 -0.67 -6.87 21.33
CA GLU A 102 0.24 -5.74 21.48
C GLU A 102 -0.09 -4.58 20.52
N VAL A 103 -0.98 -4.80 19.53
CA VAL A 103 -1.46 -3.75 18.62
C VAL A 103 -2.32 -2.76 19.40
N ASP A 104 -2.24 -1.47 19.05
CA ASP A 104 -3.06 -0.44 19.69
C ASP A 104 -4.55 -0.80 19.58
N PRO A 105 -5.31 -0.84 20.68
CA PRO A 105 -6.72 -1.20 20.65
C PRO A 105 -7.58 -0.32 19.75
N GLU A 106 -7.20 0.95 19.55
CA GLU A 106 -7.93 1.84 18.63
C GLU A 106 -7.67 1.48 17.16
N LEU A 107 -6.47 0.97 16.82
CA LEU A 107 -6.21 0.41 15.50
C LEU A 107 -7.03 -0.86 15.27
N LEU A 108 -7.07 -1.78 16.22
CA LEU A 108 -7.88 -2.99 16.10
C LEU A 108 -9.36 -2.66 15.88
N LYS A 109 -9.91 -1.73 16.68
CA LYS A 109 -11.29 -1.24 16.50
C LYS A 109 -11.51 -0.59 15.13
N THR A 110 -10.51 0.11 14.61
CA THR A 110 -10.57 0.74 13.29
C THR A 110 -10.75 -0.31 12.22
N TYR A 111 -9.92 -1.35 12.20
CA TYR A 111 -10.02 -2.44 11.23
C TYR A 111 -11.31 -3.26 11.40
N GLU A 112 -11.75 -3.47 12.65
CA GLU A 112 -13.02 -4.14 12.93
C GLU A 112 -14.21 -3.34 12.34
N LYS A 113 -14.27 -2.03 12.54
CA LYS A 113 -15.29 -1.14 11.93
C LYS A 113 -15.26 -1.19 10.40
N LEU A 114 -14.10 -1.36 9.80
CA LEU A 114 -13.91 -1.48 8.35
C LEU A 114 -14.26 -2.89 7.83
N GLY A 115 -14.71 -3.79 8.71
CA GLY A 115 -15.01 -5.17 8.35
C GLY A 115 -13.77 -6.01 8.04
N ILE A 116 -12.59 -5.59 8.53
CA ILE A 116 -11.30 -6.24 8.32
C ILE A 116 -10.76 -6.73 9.67
N PRO A 117 -11.32 -7.82 10.23
CA PRO A 117 -10.80 -8.37 11.46
C PRO A 117 -9.38 -8.93 11.24
N LEU A 118 -8.46 -8.47 12.06
CA LEU A 118 -7.08 -8.96 12.10
C LEU A 118 -6.94 -10.23 12.98
N SER A 119 -8.06 -10.75 13.50
CA SER A 119 -8.07 -11.88 14.42
C SER A 119 -7.96 -13.23 13.69
N GLU A 120 -7.54 -14.26 14.42
CA GLU A 120 -7.44 -15.67 13.99
C GLU A 120 -8.73 -16.23 13.34
N GLN A 121 -9.90 -15.60 13.58
CA GLN A 121 -11.16 -16.00 12.96
C GLN A 121 -11.17 -15.90 11.43
N LYS A 122 -10.32 -15.04 10.83
CA LYS A 122 -10.17 -15.01 9.37
C LYS A 122 -9.16 -16.02 8.82
N GLU A 123 -8.25 -16.51 9.61
CA GLU A 123 -7.45 -17.69 9.22
C GLU A 123 -8.37 -18.88 8.88
N LEU A 124 -9.49 -18.99 9.60
CA LEU A 124 -10.54 -19.98 9.32
C LEU A 124 -11.33 -19.70 8.04
N ALA A 125 -11.36 -18.45 7.55
CA ALA A 125 -12.03 -18.06 6.31
C ALA A 125 -11.16 -18.28 5.05
N GLY A 126 -9.90 -18.69 5.21
CA GLY A 126 -9.02 -18.97 4.08
C GLY A 126 -8.53 -17.71 3.32
N VAL A 127 -8.40 -16.58 4.02
CA VAL A 127 -7.85 -15.33 3.47
C VAL A 127 -6.66 -14.89 4.31
N ALA A 128 -5.51 -14.62 3.67
CA ALA A 128 -4.36 -13.99 4.31
C ALA A 128 -4.45 -12.46 4.12
N VAL A 129 -4.31 -11.72 5.19
CA VAL A 129 -4.48 -10.25 5.19
C VAL A 129 -3.21 -9.55 5.66
N ASP A 130 -2.79 -8.51 4.94
CA ASP A 130 -1.86 -7.48 5.40
C ASP A 130 -2.62 -6.16 5.61
N ALA A 131 -2.46 -5.55 6.76
CA ALA A 131 -3.13 -4.32 7.12
C ALA A 131 -2.12 -3.18 7.24
N VAL A 132 -2.28 -2.17 6.40
CA VAL A 132 -1.42 -0.99 6.35
C VAL A 132 -2.18 0.23 6.86
N PHE A 133 -1.59 0.96 7.80
CA PHE A 133 -2.14 2.20 8.35
C PHE A 133 -1.18 3.35 8.06
N ASP A 134 -1.63 4.28 7.24
CA ASP A 134 -0.80 5.35 6.66
C ASP A 134 0.49 4.76 6.03
N SER A 135 1.64 5.05 6.58
CA SER A 135 2.94 4.65 6.01
C SER A 135 3.51 3.32 6.53
N GLU A 136 2.78 2.57 7.37
CA GLU A 136 3.32 1.36 8.03
C GLU A 136 2.37 0.17 7.93
N SER A 137 2.90 -1.01 7.59
CA SER A 137 2.19 -2.27 7.84
C SER A 137 2.08 -2.52 9.34
N VAL A 138 0.85 -2.79 9.78
CA VAL A 138 0.53 -3.03 11.19
C VAL A 138 0.62 -4.52 11.52
N HIS A 139 0.10 -5.37 10.63
CA HIS A 139 0.06 -6.81 10.83
C HIS A 139 -0.17 -7.58 9.54
N THR A 140 0.54 -8.69 9.37
CA THR A 140 0.35 -9.65 8.27
C THR A 140 0.00 -11.01 8.84
N THR A 141 -1.14 -11.57 8.44
CA THR A 141 -1.62 -12.88 8.88
C THR A 141 -1.08 -14.04 8.05
N MET A 142 -1.17 -15.29 8.53
CA MET A 142 -0.85 -16.54 7.82
C MET A 142 0.58 -16.64 7.24
N LYS A 143 1.49 -15.76 7.64
CA LYS A 143 2.85 -15.67 7.09
C LYS A 143 3.62 -16.99 7.18
N LYS A 144 3.49 -17.69 8.32
CA LYS A 144 4.16 -18.99 8.54
C LYS A 144 3.58 -20.10 7.66
N GLN A 145 2.26 -20.20 7.59
CA GLN A 145 1.56 -21.22 6.79
C GLN A 145 1.86 -21.07 5.30
N LEU A 146 1.96 -19.83 4.80
CA LEU A 146 2.35 -19.55 3.42
C LEU A 146 3.82 -19.90 3.17
N ALA A 147 4.72 -19.58 4.13
CA ALA A 147 6.14 -19.88 4.03
C ALA A 147 6.44 -21.38 3.97
N GLU A 148 5.62 -22.24 4.59
CA GLU A 148 5.74 -23.72 4.48
C GLU A 148 5.57 -24.22 3.04
N LYS A 149 4.91 -23.44 2.18
CA LYS A 149 4.76 -23.70 0.72
C LYS A 149 5.77 -22.90 -0.12
N GLY A 150 6.70 -22.22 0.52
CA GLY A 150 7.66 -21.32 -0.14
C GLY A 150 7.05 -20.01 -0.64
N ILE A 151 5.78 -19.73 -0.31
CA ILE A 151 5.11 -18.48 -0.67
C ILE A 151 5.60 -17.37 0.25
N ILE A 152 5.98 -16.24 -0.33
CA ILE A 152 6.31 -15.02 0.42
C ILE A 152 5.11 -14.08 0.31
N PHE A 153 4.60 -13.64 1.46
CA PHE A 153 3.63 -12.56 1.58
C PHE A 153 4.03 -11.69 2.77
N CYS A 154 4.50 -10.52 2.50
CA CYS A 154 4.99 -9.58 3.53
C CYS A 154 4.92 -8.14 3.05
N PRO A 155 5.06 -7.15 3.95
CA PRO A 155 5.24 -5.76 3.57
C PRO A 155 6.44 -5.58 2.63
N ILE A 156 6.33 -4.69 1.65
CA ILE A 156 7.45 -4.43 0.72
C ILE A 156 8.68 -3.90 1.44
N SER A 157 8.49 -3.15 2.52
CA SER A 157 9.57 -2.66 3.38
C SER A 157 10.37 -3.79 4.04
N GLU A 158 9.73 -4.91 4.37
CA GLU A 158 10.39 -6.12 4.82
C GLU A 158 11.13 -6.81 3.67
N ALA A 159 10.46 -6.98 2.52
CA ALA A 159 11.06 -7.61 1.35
C ALA A 159 12.34 -6.91 0.87
N ILE A 160 12.38 -5.58 0.93
CA ILE A 160 13.58 -4.79 0.58
C ILE A 160 14.80 -5.20 1.42
N ARG A 161 14.60 -5.58 2.69
CA ARG A 161 15.68 -6.01 3.59
C ARG A 161 15.99 -7.49 3.47
N ASP A 162 14.95 -8.33 3.41
CA ASP A 162 15.06 -9.77 3.58
C ASP A 162 15.24 -10.51 2.24
N TYR A 163 14.81 -9.90 1.12
CA TYR A 163 14.89 -10.44 -0.24
C TYR A 163 15.49 -9.46 -1.24
N PRO A 164 16.66 -8.83 -0.95
CA PRO A 164 17.23 -7.74 -1.74
C PRO A 164 17.51 -8.13 -3.20
N ASP A 165 17.84 -9.38 -3.49
CA ASP A 165 18.12 -9.86 -4.86
C ASP A 165 16.84 -9.87 -5.72
N MET A 166 15.70 -10.32 -5.15
CA MET A 166 14.42 -10.27 -5.85
C MET A 166 13.97 -8.82 -6.07
N ILE A 167 14.12 -7.98 -5.06
CA ILE A 167 13.82 -6.56 -5.19
C ILE A 167 14.67 -5.91 -6.27
N ALA A 168 15.97 -6.16 -6.31
CA ALA A 168 16.87 -5.62 -7.32
C ALA A 168 16.53 -6.10 -8.75
N GLN A 169 16.02 -7.33 -8.88
CA GLN A 169 15.64 -7.92 -10.18
C GLN A 169 14.31 -7.38 -10.69
N TYR A 170 13.31 -7.23 -9.83
CA TYR A 170 11.92 -7.05 -10.25
C TYR A 170 11.34 -5.67 -9.98
N LEU A 171 11.74 -4.98 -8.91
CA LEU A 171 11.18 -3.66 -8.57
C LEU A 171 11.54 -2.62 -9.64
N GLY A 172 10.52 -2.00 -10.22
CA GLY A 172 10.69 -1.02 -11.28
C GLY A 172 10.98 -1.64 -12.66
N SER A 173 10.84 -2.95 -12.80
CA SER A 173 11.05 -3.64 -14.10
C SER A 173 9.84 -3.50 -15.03
N VAL A 174 8.63 -3.36 -14.48
CA VAL A 174 7.38 -3.16 -15.23
C VAL A 174 7.00 -1.69 -15.25
N VAL A 175 7.08 -1.02 -14.10
CA VAL A 175 6.84 0.42 -13.97
C VAL A 175 8.15 1.12 -13.58
N PRO A 176 8.98 1.48 -14.54
CA PRO A 176 10.28 2.11 -14.27
C PRO A 176 10.10 3.50 -13.67
N VAL A 177 11.13 4.00 -12.99
CA VAL A 177 11.13 5.32 -12.33
C VAL A 177 10.85 6.50 -13.27
N GLY A 178 10.94 6.31 -14.56
CA GLY A 178 10.68 7.32 -15.57
C GLY A 178 9.37 7.14 -16.33
N ASP A 179 8.49 6.24 -15.91
CA ASP A 179 7.25 5.93 -16.61
C ASP A 179 6.32 7.15 -16.71
N ASN A 180 5.97 7.73 -15.59
CA ASN A 180 5.18 8.96 -15.53
C ASN A 180 5.47 9.74 -14.24
N PHE A 181 4.90 10.95 -14.14
CA PHE A 181 5.09 11.86 -13.01
C PHE A 181 4.76 11.21 -11.65
N TYR A 182 3.61 10.52 -11.53
CA TYR A 182 3.19 9.90 -10.28
C TYR A 182 3.95 8.60 -9.96
N ALA A 183 4.36 7.84 -10.98
CA ALA A 183 5.22 6.68 -10.80
C ALA A 183 6.63 7.07 -10.33
N ALA A 184 7.17 8.17 -10.85
CA ALA A 184 8.43 8.74 -10.39
C ALA A 184 8.34 9.23 -8.94
N LEU A 185 7.26 9.96 -8.60
CA LEU A 185 7.00 10.42 -7.23
C LEU A 185 6.85 9.23 -6.28
N ASN A 186 6.01 8.25 -6.61
CA ASN A 186 5.85 7.03 -5.83
C ASN A 186 7.21 6.34 -5.61
N SER A 187 7.99 6.12 -6.67
CA SER A 187 9.29 5.45 -6.58
C SER A 187 10.28 6.17 -5.65
N ALA A 188 10.18 7.50 -5.53
CA ALA A 188 11.01 8.28 -4.61
C ALA A 188 10.58 8.13 -3.15
N VAL A 189 9.27 8.04 -2.88
CA VAL A 189 8.74 8.22 -1.52
C VAL A 189 7.81 7.11 -1.03
N PHE A 190 7.61 6.02 -1.76
CA PHE A 190 6.73 4.95 -1.27
C PHE A 190 7.21 4.45 0.10
N THR A 191 6.25 4.14 0.97
CA THR A 191 6.52 3.81 2.36
C THR A 191 6.33 2.35 2.65
N ASP A 192 5.15 1.82 2.35
CA ASP A 192 4.86 0.41 2.44
C ASP A 192 3.94 -0.04 1.29
N GLY A 193 3.51 -1.26 1.31
CA GLY A 193 2.73 -1.96 0.32
C GLY A 193 3.02 -3.45 0.42
N SER A 194 2.69 -4.20 -0.60
CA SER A 194 2.80 -5.65 -0.54
C SER A 194 3.91 -6.21 -1.43
N PHE A 195 4.59 -7.21 -0.91
CA PHE A 195 5.45 -8.09 -1.68
C PHE A 195 4.89 -9.50 -1.64
N VAL A 196 4.66 -10.07 -2.85
CA VAL A 196 4.17 -11.43 -3.02
C VAL A 196 5.08 -12.18 -3.99
N TYR A 197 5.54 -13.35 -3.59
CA TYR A 197 6.21 -14.29 -4.48
C TYR A 197 5.57 -15.67 -4.37
N ILE A 198 5.13 -16.21 -5.49
CA ILE A 198 4.58 -17.57 -5.59
C ILE A 198 5.58 -18.43 -6.33
N PRO A 199 6.12 -19.51 -5.69
CA PRO A 199 7.10 -20.36 -6.31
C PRO A 199 6.54 -21.14 -7.51
N LYS A 200 7.44 -21.57 -8.38
CA LYS A 200 7.12 -22.39 -9.55
C LYS A 200 6.23 -23.57 -9.21
N GLY A 201 5.15 -23.74 -9.98
CA GLY A 201 4.20 -24.85 -9.86
C GLY A 201 3.28 -24.79 -8.64
N VAL A 202 3.36 -23.73 -7.83
CA VAL A 202 2.56 -23.57 -6.61
C VAL A 202 1.26 -22.79 -6.91
N ARG A 203 0.13 -23.35 -6.53
CA ARG A 203 -1.13 -22.62 -6.47
C ARG A 203 -1.34 -22.12 -5.05
N CYS A 204 -1.46 -20.80 -4.88
CA CYS A 204 -1.70 -20.22 -3.58
C CYS A 204 -3.03 -20.77 -3.03
N PRO A 205 -3.03 -21.38 -1.82
CA PRO A 205 -4.21 -22.08 -1.31
C PRO A 205 -5.31 -21.15 -0.80
N VAL A 206 -4.99 -19.89 -0.60
CA VAL A 206 -5.89 -18.88 -0.01
C VAL A 206 -5.82 -17.61 -0.86
N GLU A 207 -6.85 -16.77 -0.75
CA GLU A 207 -6.78 -15.41 -1.29
C GLU A 207 -5.85 -14.56 -0.41
N LEU A 208 -4.97 -13.79 -1.03
CA LEU A 208 -4.16 -12.78 -0.34
C LEU A 208 -4.88 -11.43 -0.44
N SER A 209 -4.83 -10.65 0.62
CA SER A 209 -5.47 -9.34 0.63
C SER A 209 -4.61 -8.32 1.36
N THR A 210 -4.49 -7.11 0.81
CA THR A 210 -3.92 -5.98 1.52
C THR A 210 -4.93 -4.87 1.62
N TYR A 211 -5.01 -4.29 2.79
CA TYR A 211 -5.92 -3.19 3.06
C TYR A 211 -5.17 -1.97 3.58
N PHE A 212 -5.32 -0.86 2.85
CA PHE A 212 -4.72 0.41 3.18
C PHE A 212 -5.72 1.34 3.84
N ARG A 213 -5.39 1.82 5.03
CA ARG A 213 -6.14 2.86 5.73
C ARG A 213 -5.33 4.14 5.76
N ILE A 214 -5.76 5.14 5.01
CA ILE A 214 -5.24 6.50 5.12
C ILE A 214 -5.96 7.18 6.28
N ASN A 215 -5.23 7.76 7.22
CA ASN A 215 -5.84 8.41 8.39
C ASN A 215 -5.29 9.81 8.66
N ALA A 216 -4.00 10.05 8.44
CA ALA A 216 -3.38 11.32 8.74
C ALA A 216 -3.79 12.42 7.76
N ALA A 217 -4.01 13.64 8.28
CA ALA A 217 -4.36 14.81 7.49
C ALA A 217 -3.14 15.37 6.77
N LYS A 218 -3.33 15.93 5.57
CA LYS A 218 -2.26 16.56 4.74
C LYS A 218 -1.08 15.63 4.45
N THR A 219 -1.33 14.33 4.43
CA THR A 219 -0.33 13.33 4.07
C THR A 219 -0.51 12.86 2.63
N GLY A 220 0.60 12.57 1.96
CA GLY A 220 0.61 11.74 0.78
C GLY A 220 0.68 10.26 1.19
N GLN A 221 -0.15 9.42 0.58
CA GLN A 221 -0.08 7.97 0.68
C GLN A 221 0.54 7.42 -0.60
N PHE A 222 1.65 6.70 -0.43
CA PHE A 222 2.44 6.17 -1.55
C PHE A 222 2.70 4.69 -1.33
N GLU A 223 1.89 3.86 -1.96
CA GLU A 223 1.94 2.41 -1.82
C GLU A 223 2.67 1.79 -3.00
N ARG A 224 3.43 0.73 -2.74
CA ARG A 224 4.12 -0.04 -3.78
C ARG A 224 3.84 -1.52 -3.60
N THR A 225 3.09 -2.10 -4.54
CA THR A 225 2.77 -3.53 -4.55
C THR A 225 3.56 -4.22 -5.66
N LEU A 226 4.26 -5.30 -5.32
CA LEU A 226 5.01 -6.13 -6.26
C LEU A 226 4.59 -7.59 -6.11
N ILE A 227 3.96 -8.15 -7.14
CA ILE A 227 3.49 -9.53 -7.16
C ILE A 227 4.22 -10.30 -8.26
N ILE A 228 4.92 -11.36 -7.88
CA ILE A 228 5.67 -12.25 -8.78
C ILE A 228 5.07 -13.65 -8.69
N ALA A 229 4.48 -14.12 -9.76
CA ALA A 229 4.03 -15.49 -9.93
C ALA A 229 5.03 -16.21 -10.83
N ASP A 230 5.81 -17.14 -10.25
CA ASP A 230 6.78 -17.95 -11.01
C ASP A 230 6.04 -18.94 -11.93
N SER A 231 6.75 -19.58 -12.84
CA SER A 231 6.18 -20.45 -13.89
C SER A 231 5.22 -21.50 -13.33
N ASP A 232 4.09 -21.67 -14.01
CA ASP A 232 3.04 -22.65 -13.67
C ASP A 232 2.36 -22.38 -12.30
N SER A 233 2.44 -21.16 -11.76
CA SER A 233 1.88 -20.79 -10.45
C SER A 233 0.56 -20.02 -10.57
N TYR A 234 -0.12 -19.86 -9.42
CA TYR A 234 -1.39 -19.13 -9.35
C TYR A 234 -1.52 -18.36 -8.03
N VAL A 235 -2.04 -17.13 -8.11
CA VAL A 235 -2.44 -16.34 -6.95
C VAL A 235 -3.69 -15.52 -7.23
N SER A 236 -4.59 -15.42 -6.23
CA SER A 236 -5.64 -14.41 -6.16
C SER A 236 -5.26 -13.36 -5.12
N TYR A 237 -5.28 -12.09 -5.51
CA TYR A 237 -4.90 -10.97 -4.65
C TYR A 237 -5.94 -9.86 -4.74
N LEU A 238 -6.37 -9.39 -3.57
CA LEU A 238 -7.31 -8.28 -3.40
C LEU A 238 -6.62 -7.10 -2.72
N GLU A 239 -6.72 -5.93 -3.30
CA GLU A 239 -6.22 -4.69 -2.70
C GLU A 239 -7.37 -3.71 -2.46
N GLY A 240 -7.46 -3.17 -1.26
CA GLY A 240 -8.47 -2.21 -0.87
C GLY A 240 -7.88 -1.00 -0.15
N CYS A 241 -8.48 0.16 -0.36
CA CYS A 241 -8.07 1.40 0.28
C CYS A 241 -9.27 2.19 0.77
N THR A 242 -9.14 2.80 1.95
CA THR A 242 -10.10 3.79 2.46
C THR A 242 -9.40 4.99 3.08
N ALA A 243 -10.09 6.14 3.03
CA ALA A 243 -9.64 7.39 3.63
C ALA A 243 -10.79 8.04 4.41
N PRO A 244 -10.52 8.85 5.45
CA PRO A 244 -11.53 9.68 6.08
C PRO A 244 -12.09 10.69 5.10
N MET A 245 -13.36 11.06 5.27
CA MET A 245 -13.92 12.25 4.63
C MET A 245 -13.38 13.50 5.33
N ARG A 246 -12.62 14.30 4.60
CA ARG A 246 -12.06 15.56 5.07
C ARG A 246 -12.23 16.64 4.02
N ASP A 247 -12.40 17.89 4.46
CA ASP A 247 -12.35 19.07 3.60
C ASP A 247 -10.88 19.55 3.43
N GLU A 248 -10.00 18.64 3.05
CA GLU A 248 -8.56 18.87 2.87
C GLU A 248 -8.05 18.09 1.66
N SER A 249 -7.02 18.62 1.00
CA SER A 249 -6.35 17.92 -0.08
C SER A 249 -5.64 16.65 0.44
N GLN A 250 -5.88 15.53 -0.24
CA GLN A 250 -5.20 14.27 -0.02
C GLN A 250 -4.60 13.80 -1.35
N LEU A 251 -3.37 13.31 -1.31
CA LEU A 251 -2.72 12.71 -2.46
C LEU A 251 -2.50 11.22 -2.20
N HIS A 252 -3.10 10.40 -3.04
CA HIS A 252 -2.87 8.96 -3.05
C HIS A 252 -2.31 8.55 -4.40
N ALA A 253 -1.12 7.98 -4.43
CA ALA A 253 -0.45 7.53 -5.64
C ALA A 253 0.16 6.14 -5.40
N ALA A 254 -0.59 5.11 -5.77
CA ALA A 254 -0.17 3.72 -5.71
C ALA A 254 0.53 3.30 -7.02
N VAL A 255 1.46 2.36 -6.92
CA VAL A 255 2.04 1.65 -8.06
C VAL A 255 1.98 0.15 -7.81
N VAL A 256 1.41 -0.59 -8.74
CA VAL A 256 1.30 -2.04 -8.71
C VAL A 256 2.07 -2.64 -9.89
N GLU A 257 2.99 -3.55 -9.60
CA GLU A 257 3.72 -4.32 -10.60
C GLU A 257 3.34 -5.80 -10.51
N LEU A 258 2.80 -6.33 -11.60
CA LEU A 258 2.41 -7.74 -11.71
C LEU A 258 3.31 -8.45 -12.71
N ILE A 259 3.99 -9.49 -12.26
CA ILE A 259 4.93 -10.28 -13.07
C ILE A 259 4.47 -11.74 -13.06
N ALA A 260 3.86 -12.16 -14.14
CA ALA A 260 3.49 -13.56 -14.39
C ALA A 260 4.51 -14.19 -15.34
N LEU A 261 5.26 -15.18 -14.86
CA LEU A 261 6.16 -15.96 -15.70
C LEU A 261 5.39 -17.03 -16.51
N ASP A 262 6.07 -17.90 -17.21
CA ASP A 262 5.47 -18.85 -18.15
C ASP A 262 4.32 -19.65 -17.51
N ASN A 263 3.14 -19.63 -18.13
CA ASN A 263 1.90 -20.27 -17.67
C ASN A 263 1.43 -19.87 -16.26
N ALA A 264 1.96 -18.81 -15.67
CA ALA A 264 1.48 -18.30 -14.39
C ALA A 264 0.21 -17.47 -14.55
N GLU A 265 -0.62 -17.44 -13.51
CA GLU A 265 -1.87 -16.70 -13.47
C GLU A 265 -1.93 -15.84 -12.21
N ILE A 266 -2.18 -14.54 -12.38
CA ILE A 266 -2.43 -13.58 -11.30
C ILE A 266 -3.85 -13.03 -11.48
N LYS A 267 -4.73 -13.31 -10.51
CA LYS A 267 -6.01 -12.61 -10.38
C LYS A 267 -5.83 -11.45 -9.42
N TYR A 268 -5.86 -10.22 -9.95
CA TYR A 268 -5.79 -8.99 -9.17
C TYR A 268 -7.13 -8.25 -9.19
N SER A 269 -7.59 -7.79 -8.01
CA SER A 269 -8.87 -7.08 -7.82
C SER A 269 -8.70 -5.90 -6.90
#